data_a67f84fd13abc6941236e8eb33b8a4fe
#
_entry.id   a67f84fd13abc6941236e8eb33b8a4fe
#
_cell.length_a   1.000
_cell.length_b   1.000
_cell.length_c   1.000
_cell.angle_alpha   90.00
_cell.angle_beta   90.00
_cell.angle_gamma   90.00
#
_symmetry.space_group_name_H-M   'P 1'
#
loop_
_entity.id
_entity.type
_entity.pdbx_description
1 polymer ?
#
loop_
_entity_poly.entity_id
_entity_poly.type
_entity_poly.pdbx_seq_one_letter_code
_entity_poly.pdbx_strand_id
1 'polypeptide(L)'
;RAGFYTRLMDALHAPWRIEYILAPKPELKEGLFTRIAQSSDDEANYVITRDRTCFALLNAYPYVGGHLMVVPYKEVPDLTGLTDEELADVWKLARRCIAALTAVMKPDGFNVGINLGKVAGAGIQEHLHIHVVPRWKGDTNFMPVIADTTVLPEALKEIAAKLRGELAK
;
A
#
# COMPACT_ATOMS: atom_id res chain seq x y z
N ARG A 1 18.91 42.16 -1.96
CA ARG A 1 19.08 41.32 -0.75
C ARG A 1 18.07 40.18 -0.88
N ALA A 2 18.52 39.03 -1.37
CA ALA A 2 17.73 37.82 -1.48
C ALA A 2 17.69 37.16 -0.09
N GLY A 3 16.52 37.13 0.54
CA GLY A 3 16.27 36.33 1.72
C GLY A 3 16.13 34.87 1.32
N PHE A 4 17.09 34.03 1.67
CA PHE A 4 16.98 32.59 1.59
C PHE A 4 15.96 32.12 2.64
N TYR A 5 14.78 31.74 2.20
CA TYR A 5 13.87 30.95 3.03
C TYR A 5 14.40 29.52 3.07
N THR A 6 15.19 29.22 4.08
CA THR A 6 15.44 27.83 4.48
C THR A 6 14.14 27.35 5.16
N ARG A 7 13.18 26.89 4.39
CA ARG A 7 12.05 26.14 4.93
C ARG A 7 12.63 24.81 5.39
N LEU A 8 12.76 24.62 6.71
CA LEU A 8 12.93 23.30 7.27
C LEU A 8 11.80 22.45 6.68
N MET A 9 12.16 21.35 5.98
CA MET A 9 11.19 20.36 5.59
C MET A 9 10.67 19.76 6.89
N ASP A 10 9.43 20.05 7.23
CA ASP A 10 8.75 19.39 8.32
C ASP A 10 8.69 17.91 7.98
N ALA A 11 9.31 17.08 8.80
CA ALA A 11 9.27 15.64 8.63
C ALA A 11 7.81 15.20 8.75
N LEU A 12 7.30 14.51 7.72
CA LEU A 12 6.01 13.86 7.78
C LEU A 12 6.09 12.71 8.79
N HIS A 13 5.59 12.95 9.99
CA HIS A 13 5.49 11.94 11.03
C HIS A 13 4.23 11.09 10.79
N ALA A 14 4.39 9.77 10.74
CA ALA A 14 3.30 8.81 10.74
C ALA A 14 3.42 7.94 12.02
N PRO A 15 3.08 8.48 13.20
CA PRO A 15 3.37 7.84 14.49
C PRO A 15 2.69 6.49 14.65
N TRP A 16 1.47 6.30 14.08
CA TRP A 16 0.77 5.01 14.07
C TRP A 16 1.56 3.89 13.34
N ARG A 17 2.56 4.27 12.52
CA ARG A 17 3.46 3.31 11.88
C ARG A 17 4.70 3.01 12.72
N ILE A 18 4.99 3.79 13.77
CA ILE A 18 6.19 3.62 14.57
C ILE A 18 6.17 2.27 15.28
N GLU A 19 5.01 1.83 15.76
CA GLU A 19 4.85 0.51 16.38
C GLU A 19 5.19 -0.60 15.38
N TYR A 20 4.76 -0.48 14.12
CA TYR A 20 5.12 -1.42 13.06
C TYR A 20 6.62 -1.34 12.70
N ILE A 21 7.19 -0.12 12.71
CA ILE A 21 8.62 0.10 12.37
C ILE A 21 9.52 -0.42 13.49
N LEU A 22 9.12 -0.21 14.76
CA LEU A 22 9.90 -0.57 15.94
C LEU A 22 9.57 -1.98 16.47
N ALA A 23 8.46 -2.57 16.06
CA ALA A 23 8.11 -3.93 16.47
C ALA A 23 9.26 -4.89 16.10
N PRO A 24 9.72 -5.75 17.04
CA PRO A 24 10.68 -6.78 16.72
C PRO A 24 10.07 -7.65 15.62
N LYS A 25 10.70 -7.62 14.44
CA LYS A 25 10.28 -8.47 13.33
C LYS A 25 10.73 -9.88 13.67
N PRO A 26 9.81 -10.85 13.86
CA PRO A 26 10.22 -12.23 14.06
C PRO A 26 11.06 -12.66 12.84
N GLU A 27 12.16 -13.37 13.07
CA GLU A 27 12.90 -14.05 12.00
C GLU A 27 12.01 -15.16 11.44
N LEU A 28 11.20 -14.80 10.46
CA LEU A 28 10.34 -15.75 9.76
C LEU A 28 11.15 -16.34 8.61
N LYS A 29 11.06 -17.65 8.43
CA LYS A 29 11.72 -18.38 7.32
C LYS A 29 11.26 -17.88 5.95
N GLU A 30 10.07 -17.28 5.87
CA GLU A 30 9.45 -16.77 4.64
C GLU A 30 8.98 -15.33 4.83
N GLY A 31 9.07 -14.52 3.80
CA GLY A 31 8.64 -13.14 3.78
C GLY A 31 7.12 -12.99 4.00
N LEU A 32 6.69 -11.82 4.46
CA LEU A 32 5.27 -11.54 4.73
C LEU A 32 4.39 -11.82 3.52
N PHE A 33 4.74 -11.29 2.36
CA PHE A 33 3.93 -11.43 1.15
C PHE A 33 3.96 -12.84 0.58
N THR A 34 5.08 -13.57 0.73
CA THR A 34 5.18 -14.98 0.35
C THR A 34 4.20 -15.83 1.16
N ARG A 35 4.10 -15.60 2.49
CA ARG A 35 3.10 -16.28 3.33
C ARG A 35 1.67 -15.91 2.97
N ILE A 36 1.39 -14.65 2.67
CA ILE A 36 0.06 -14.21 2.22
C ILE A 36 -0.29 -14.86 0.87
N ALA A 37 0.68 -14.94 -0.04
CA ALA A 37 0.50 -15.58 -1.35
C ALA A 37 0.10 -17.06 -1.22
N GLN A 38 0.66 -17.78 -0.26
CA GLN A 38 0.41 -19.19 0.02
C GLN A 38 -0.85 -19.43 0.87
N SER A 39 -1.35 -18.39 1.56
CA SER A 39 -2.54 -18.48 2.39
C SER A 39 -3.81 -18.57 1.54
N SER A 40 -4.77 -19.38 2.00
CA SER A 40 -6.15 -19.41 1.45
C SER A 40 -7.11 -18.46 2.18
N ASP A 41 -6.67 -17.80 3.25
CA ASP A 41 -7.49 -16.87 4.02
C ASP A 41 -7.31 -15.44 3.52
N ASP A 42 -7.97 -15.13 2.41
CA ASP A 42 -7.93 -13.81 1.79
C ASP A 42 -8.59 -12.73 2.66
N GLU A 43 -9.55 -13.11 3.51
CA GLU A 43 -10.22 -12.16 4.38
C GLU A 43 -9.32 -11.68 5.51
N ALA A 44 -8.66 -12.59 6.21
CA ALA A 44 -7.73 -12.26 7.30
C ALA A 44 -6.51 -11.48 6.79
N ASN A 45 -6.07 -11.74 5.56
CA ASN A 45 -4.92 -11.08 4.93
C ASN A 45 -5.27 -9.83 4.12
N TYR A 46 -6.54 -9.41 4.12
CA TYR A 46 -7.04 -8.27 3.34
C TYR A 46 -6.75 -8.37 1.83
N VAL A 47 -6.55 -9.58 1.29
CA VAL A 47 -6.39 -9.82 -0.14
C VAL A 47 -7.71 -9.51 -0.82
N ILE A 48 -7.69 -8.67 -1.85
CA ILE A 48 -8.89 -8.25 -2.59
C ILE A 48 -9.05 -8.96 -3.91
N THR A 49 -7.97 -9.37 -4.53
CA THR A 49 -7.98 -10.18 -5.76
C THR A 49 -6.64 -10.84 -6.00
N ARG A 50 -6.68 -11.98 -6.68
CA ARG A 50 -5.51 -12.72 -7.16
C ARG A 50 -5.55 -12.76 -8.68
N ASP A 51 -4.40 -12.58 -9.31
CA ASP A 51 -4.22 -12.67 -10.75
C ASP A 51 -3.14 -13.72 -11.09
N ARG A 52 -2.79 -13.88 -12.35
CA ARG A 52 -1.87 -14.91 -12.83
C ARG A 52 -0.49 -14.88 -12.16
N THR A 53 0.13 -13.72 -12.05
CA THR A 53 1.50 -13.55 -11.54
C THR A 53 1.61 -12.66 -10.32
N CYS A 54 0.48 -12.08 -9.87
CA CYS A 54 0.45 -11.12 -8.77
C CYS A 54 -0.91 -11.13 -8.06
N PHE A 55 -0.98 -10.46 -6.93
CA PHE A 55 -2.20 -10.26 -6.16
C PHE A 55 -2.27 -8.83 -5.62
N ALA A 56 -3.46 -8.41 -5.21
CA ALA A 56 -3.67 -7.11 -4.57
C ALA A 56 -4.29 -7.28 -3.19
N LEU A 57 -3.82 -6.48 -2.23
CA LEU A 57 -4.31 -6.47 -0.87
C LEU A 57 -4.37 -5.05 -0.31
N LEU A 58 -5.23 -4.81 0.68
CA LEU A 58 -5.17 -3.58 1.46
C LEU A 58 -3.95 -3.57 2.38
N ASN A 59 -3.33 -2.42 2.53
CA ASN A 59 -2.28 -2.24 3.52
C ASN A 59 -2.90 -2.25 4.92
N ALA A 60 -2.45 -3.16 5.79
CA ALA A 60 -2.91 -3.24 7.18
C ALA A 60 -2.51 -1.98 8.01
N TYR A 61 -1.47 -1.26 7.56
CA TYR A 61 -1.01 0.01 8.15
C TYR A 61 -1.09 1.13 7.10
N PRO A 62 -2.32 1.53 6.70
CA PRO A 62 -2.51 2.38 5.55
C PRO A 62 -2.08 3.83 5.81
N TYR A 63 -1.67 4.55 4.77
CA TYR A 63 -1.49 6.01 4.84
C TYR A 63 -2.84 6.73 4.95
N VAL A 64 -3.81 6.25 4.15
CA VAL A 64 -5.22 6.69 4.13
C VAL A 64 -6.12 5.49 3.86
N GLY A 65 -7.41 5.60 4.11
CA GLY A 65 -8.37 4.54 3.77
C GLY A 65 -8.28 4.13 2.30
N GLY A 66 -8.32 2.82 2.02
CA GLY A 66 -8.21 2.30 0.65
C GLY A 66 -6.78 2.20 0.10
N HIS A 67 -5.75 2.41 0.93
CA HIS A 67 -4.36 2.18 0.52
C HIS A 67 -4.15 0.72 0.14
N LEU A 68 -3.94 0.46 -1.13
CA LEU A 68 -3.69 -0.86 -1.71
C LEU A 68 -2.21 -1.08 -2.01
N MET A 69 -1.84 -2.35 -2.04
CA MET A 69 -0.57 -2.82 -2.57
C MET A 69 -0.83 -3.87 -3.63
N VAL A 70 -0.10 -3.82 -4.75
CA VAL A 70 -0.04 -4.87 -5.76
C VAL A 70 1.32 -5.53 -5.66
N VAL A 71 1.32 -6.86 -5.48
CA VAL A 71 2.48 -7.65 -5.12
C VAL A 71 2.64 -8.80 -6.09
N PRO A 72 3.80 -9.00 -6.74
CA PRO A 72 4.07 -10.20 -7.52
C PRO A 72 4.16 -11.43 -6.60
N TYR A 73 3.80 -12.62 -7.10
CA TYR A 73 4.03 -13.86 -6.33
C TYR A 73 5.52 -14.16 -6.16
N LYS A 74 6.33 -13.72 -7.11
CA LYS A 74 7.76 -13.88 -7.07
C LYS A 74 8.37 -12.90 -6.08
N GLU A 75 9.08 -13.40 -5.07
CA GLU A 75 9.82 -12.60 -4.11
C GLU A 75 11.08 -12.04 -4.77
N VAL A 76 11.06 -10.77 -5.09
CA VAL A 76 12.17 -10.01 -5.70
C VAL A 76 12.24 -8.62 -5.05
N PRO A 77 13.45 -8.07 -4.84
CA PRO A 77 13.60 -6.79 -4.16
C PRO A 77 13.28 -5.57 -5.05
N ASP A 78 13.31 -5.76 -6.36
CA ASP A 78 13.15 -4.67 -7.33
C ASP A 78 12.58 -5.15 -8.68
N LEU A 79 12.40 -4.21 -9.62
CA LEU A 79 11.80 -4.46 -10.93
C LEU A 79 12.66 -5.34 -11.84
N THR A 80 13.98 -5.37 -11.64
CA THR A 80 14.88 -6.13 -12.52
C THR A 80 14.76 -7.64 -12.33
N GLY A 81 14.19 -8.07 -11.20
CA GLY A 81 13.89 -9.46 -10.93
C GLY A 81 12.64 -10.00 -11.62
N LEU A 82 11.80 -9.14 -12.23
CA LEU A 82 10.60 -9.53 -12.95
C LEU A 82 10.86 -9.66 -14.45
N THR A 83 10.13 -10.57 -15.11
CA THR A 83 10.04 -10.60 -16.58
C THR A 83 9.13 -9.47 -17.07
N ASP A 84 9.20 -9.14 -18.37
CA ASP A 84 8.33 -8.13 -18.99
C ASP A 84 6.84 -8.49 -18.84
N GLU A 85 6.50 -9.79 -18.89
CA GLU A 85 5.14 -10.27 -18.69
C GLU A 85 4.68 -10.07 -17.24
N GLU A 86 5.50 -10.45 -16.25
CA GLU A 86 5.20 -10.23 -14.82
C GLU A 86 5.04 -8.76 -14.52
N LEU A 87 5.94 -7.92 -15.07
CA LEU A 87 5.88 -6.47 -14.91
C LEU A 87 4.57 -5.90 -15.52
N ALA A 88 4.20 -6.36 -16.73
CA ALA A 88 2.95 -5.96 -17.36
C ALA A 88 1.72 -6.37 -16.54
N ASP A 89 1.70 -7.58 -15.99
CA ASP A 89 0.58 -8.06 -15.17
C ASP A 89 0.42 -7.25 -13.89
N VAL A 90 1.50 -6.93 -13.19
CA VAL A 90 1.47 -6.09 -11.99
C VAL A 90 0.85 -4.72 -12.30
N TRP A 91 1.23 -4.08 -13.40
CA TRP A 91 0.66 -2.79 -13.79
C TRP A 91 -0.78 -2.87 -14.31
N LYS A 92 -1.16 -3.97 -14.98
CA LYS A 92 -2.55 -4.22 -15.36
C LYS A 92 -3.43 -4.37 -14.12
N LEU A 93 -2.96 -5.11 -13.11
CA LEU A 93 -3.69 -5.27 -11.86
C LEU A 93 -3.78 -3.93 -11.10
N ALA A 94 -2.71 -3.15 -11.04
CA ALA A 94 -2.74 -1.81 -10.44
C ALA A 94 -3.80 -0.91 -11.11
N ARG A 95 -3.89 -0.92 -12.44
CA ARG A 95 -4.94 -0.20 -13.18
C ARG A 95 -6.34 -0.67 -12.82
N ARG A 96 -6.57 -1.97 -12.69
CA ARG A 96 -7.87 -2.53 -12.26
C ARG A 96 -8.22 -2.08 -10.84
N CYS A 97 -7.25 -2.08 -9.94
CA CYS A 97 -7.42 -1.59 -8.57
C CYS A 97 -7.78 -0.10 -8.52
N ILE A 98 -7.14 0.73 -9.36
CA ILE A 98 -7.48 2.16 -9.47
C ILE A 98 -8.94 2.34 -9.92
N ALA A 99 -9.39 1.57 -10.93
CA ALA A 99 -10.77 1.62 -11.40
C ALA A 99 -11.76 1.21 -10.31
N ALA A 100 -11.47 0.13 -9.58
CA ALA A 100 -12.30 -0.33 -8.46
C ALA A 100 -12.36 0.68 -7.32
N LEU A 101 -11.23 1.26 -6.92
CA LEU A 101 -11.18 2.33 -5.92
C LEU A 101 -11.98 3.56 -6.37
N THR A 102 -11.89 3.93 -7.65
CA THR A 102 -12.66 5.04 -8.21
C THR A 102 -14.16 4.79 -8.13
N ALA A 103 -14.61 3.59 -8.46
CA ALA A 103 -16.03 3.21 -8.40
C ALA A 103 -16.56 3.20 -6.97
N VAL A 104 -15.78 2.64 -6.02
CA VAL A 104 -16.23 2.39 -4.64
C VAL A 104 -16.05 3.63 -3.75
N MET A 105 -14.94 4.35 -3.85
CA MET A 105 -14.53 5.38 -2.90
C MET A 105 -14.53 6.79 -3.48
N LYS A 106 -14.60 6.94 -4.81
CA LYS A 106 -14.62 8.23 -5.52
C LYS A 106 -13.52 9.21 -5.08
N PRO A 107 -12.24 8.82 -5.11
CA PRO A 107 -11.15 9.72 -4.78
C PRO A 107 -10.99 10.81 -5.85
N ASP A 108 -10.37 11.94 -5.45
CA ASP A 108 -10.03 13.04 -6.37
C ASP A 108 -8.77 12.72 -7.19
N GLY A 109 -7.94 11.77 -6.73
CA GLY A 109 -6.71 11.37 -7.40
C GLY A 109 -6.03 10.18 -6.73
N PHE A 110 -4.83 9.85 -7.23
CA PHE A 110 -4.02 8.75 -6.70
C PHE A 110 -2.54 9.11 -6.65
N ASN A 111 -1.84 8.61 -5.62
CA ASN A 111 -0.41 8.44 -5.67
C ASN A 111 -0.12 6.96 -5.93
N VAL A 112 0.64 6.68 -6.99
CA VAL A 112 1.04 5.33 -7.35
C VAL A 112 2.56 5.27 -7.44
N GLY A 113 3.19 4.29 -6.79
CA GLY A 113 4.64 4.22 -6.80
C GLY A 113 5.19 3.03 -6.03
N ILE A 114 6.52 2.92 -6.05
CA ILE A 114 7.30 1.83 -5.47
C ILE A 114 8.40 2.44 -4.61
N ASN A 115 8.61 1.88 -3.42
CA ASN A 115 9.76 2.20 -2.58
C ASN A 115 10.85 1.15 -2.81
N LEU A 116 11.97 1.52 -3.41
CA LEU A 116 13.10 0.62 -3.63
C LEU A 116 14.21 0.89 -2.62
N GLY A 117 14.46 -0.09 -1.76
CA GLY A 117 15.46 -0.02 -0.69
C GLY A 117 15.01 0.75 0.55
N LYS A 118 15.79 0.60 1.61
CA LYS A 118 15.46 1.14 2.95
C LYS A 118 15.38 2.66 2.98
N VAL A 119 16.30 3.34 2.31
CA VAL A 119 16.38 4.81 2.30
C VAL A 119 15.20 5.46 1.56
N ALA A 120 14.57 4.71 0.65
CA ALA A 120 13.35 5.12 -0.04
C ALA A 120 12.06 4.81 0.75
N GLY A 121 12.18 4.23 1.96
CA GLY A 121 11.04 3.93 2.82
C GLY A 121 10.42 2.54 2.63
N ALA A 122 11.12 1.60 1.96
CA ALA A 122 10.65 0.22 1.87
C ALA A 122 10.59 -0.42 3.25
N GLY A 123 9.38 -0.76 3.73
CA GLY A 123 9.17 -1.49 4.98
C GLY A 123 9.48 -2.99 4.85
N ILE A 124 9.27 -3.54 3.66
CA ILE A 124 9.62 -4.90 3.24
C ILE A 124 10.54 -4.74 2.03
N GLN A 125 11.84 -4.98 2.21
CA GLN A 125 12.86 -4.68 1.21
C GLN A 125 13.05 -5.83 0.22
N GLU A 126 12.77 -7.04 0.67
CA GLU A 126 13.01 -8.28 -0.05
C GLU A 126 11.92 -8.56 -1.10
N HIS A 127 10.77 -7.91 -0.97
CA HIS A 127 9.61 -8.20 -1.80
C HIS A 127 8.98 -6.94 -2.36
N LEU A 128 9.17 -6.73 -3.64
CA LEU A 128 8.60 -5.61 -4.42
C LEU A 128 7.09 -5.50 -4.23
N HIS A 129 6.61 -4.29 -4.04
CA HIS A 129 5.18 -4.00 -4.00
C HIS A 129 4.89 -2.59 -4.52
N ILE A 130 3.86 -2.46 -5.34
CA ILE A 130 3.38 -1.18 -5.85
C ILE A 130 2.31 -0.65 -4.89
N HIS A 131 2.51 0.55 -4.37
CA HIS A 131 1.51 1.27 -3.61
C HIS A 131 0.50 1.95 -4.54
N VAL A 132 -0.79 1.81 -4.24
CA VAL A 132 -1.88 2.56 -4.85
C VAL A 132 -2.63 3.27 -3.73
N VAL A 133 -2.46 4.57 -3.65
CA VAL A 133 -2.96 5.39 -2.53
C VAL A 133 -3.99 6.38 -3.08
N PRO A 134 -5.28 6.20 -2.78
CA PRO A 134 -6.30 7.17 -3.15
C PRO A 134 -6.13 8.47 -2.36
N ARG A 135 -6.47 9.59 -2.99
CA ARG A 135 -6.31 10.92 -2.40
C ARG A 135 -7.59 11.74 -2.56
N TRP A 136 -7.90 12.52 -1.55
CA TRP A 136 -9.02 13.46 -1.54
C TRP A 136 -8.54 14.85 -1.16
N LYS A 137 -9.24 15.86 -1.66
CA LYS A 137 -8.99 17.24 -1.25
C LYS A 137 -9.20 17.38 0.26
N GLY A 138 -8.15 17.77 0.98
CA GLY A 138 -8.18 17.90 2.44
C GLY A 138 -8.05 16.57 3.20
N ASP A 139 -7.56 15.51 2.59
CA ASP A 139 -7.29 14.22 3.25
C ASP A 139 -6.17 14.30 4.32
N THR A 140 -5.40 15.35 4.31
CA THR A 140 -4.43 15.67 5.37
C THR A 140 -5.08 16.66 6.34
N ASN A 141 -5.14 16.32 7.61
CA ASN A 141 -5.70 17.16 8.67
C ASN A 141 -4.74 17.22 9.87
N PHE A 142 -5.17 17.88 10.93
CA PHE A 142 -4.33 18.10 12.13
C PHE A 142 -4.26 16.90 13.09
N MET A 143 -5.08 15.88 12.92
CA MET A 143 -5.15 14.73 13.84
C MET A 143 -3.83 13.99 13.99
N PRO A 144 -3.04 13.74 12.92
CA PRO A 144 -1.72 13.14 13.07
C PRO A 144 -0.76 13.97 13.92
N VAL A 145 -0.92 15.29 13.92
CA VAL A 145 -0.07 16.20 14.70
C VAL A 145 -0.48 16.26 16.18
N ILE A 146 -1.78 16.23 16.47
CA ILE A 146 -2.30 16.40 17.83
C ILE A 146 -2.40 15.07 18.59
N ALA A 147 -2.78 14.00 17.91
CA ALA A 147 -3.16 12.73 18.54
C ALA A 147 -2.40 11.52 18.02
N ASP A 148 -1.36 11.70 17.21
CA ASP A 148 -0.61 10.62 16.58
C ASP A 148 -1.51 9.56 15.89
N THR A 149 -2.64 10.03 15.35
CA THR A 149 -3.71 9.17 14.86
C THR A 149 -4.12 9.54 13.43
N THR A 150 -4.34 8.54 12.60
CA THR A 150 -5.00 8.69 11.29
C THR A 150 -6.45 8.26 11.42
N VAL A 151 -7.35 9.15 11.03
CA VAL A 151 -8.78 8.83 10.97
C VAL A 151 -9.03 8.02 9.71
N LEU A 152 -9.39 6.74 9.86
CA LEU A 152 -9.90 5.90 8.77
C LEU A 152 -11.42 5.97 8.82
N PRO A 153 -12.08 6.52 7.80
CA PRO A 153 -13.53 6.70 7.82
C PRO A 153 -14.32 5.39 7.75
N GLU A 154 -13.67 4.29 7.37
CA GLU A 154 -14.29 2.98 7.22
C GLU A 154 -13.31 1.87 7.62
N ALA A 155 -13.84 0.77 8.20
CA ALA A 155 -13.03 -0.39 8.58
C ALA A 155 -12.43 -1.09 7.34
N LEU A 156 -11.18 -1.56 7.46
CA LEU A 156 -10.46 -2.22 6.36
C LEU A 156 -11.23 -3.42 5.79
N LYS A 157 -11.92 -4.21 6.64
CA LYS A 157 -12.73 -5.35 6.19
C LYS A 157 -13.88 -4.95 5.29
N GLU A 158 -14.54 -3.84 5.59
CA GLU A 158 -15.67 -3.33 4.81
C GLU A 158 -15.18 -2.81 3.45
N ILE A 159 -14.09 -2.04 3.44
CA ILE A 159 -13.45 -1.59 2.20
C ILE A 159 -13.04 -2.80 1.34
N ALA A 160 -12.41 -3.81 1.95
CA ALA A 160 -11.99 -5.02 1.24
C ALA A 160 -13.19 -5.75 0.60
N ALA A 161 -14.29 -5.90 1.33
CA ALA A 161 -15.50 -6.55 0.81
C ALA A 161 -16.08 -5.81 -0.40
N LYS A 162 -16.18 -4.49 -0.33
CA LYS A 162 -16.67 -3.64 -1.44
C LYS A 162 -15.76 -3.76 -2.67
N LEU A 163 -14.44 -3.73 -2.48
CA LEU A 163 -13.47 -3.83 -3.58
C LEU A 163 -13.49 -5.21 -4.23
N ARG A 164 -13.62 -6.31 -3.45
CA ARG A 164 -13.81 -7.65 -3.99
C ARG A 164 -15.06 -7.73 -4.87
N GLY A 165 -16.17 -7.18 -4.37
CA GLY A 165 -17.42 -7.15 -5.14
C GLY A 165 -17.32 -6.36 -6.44
N GLU A 166 -16.53 -5.30 -6.49
CA GLU A 166 -16.32 -4.51 -7.71
C GLU A 166 -15.40 -5.21 -8.70
N LEU A 167 -14.33 -5.83 -8.23
CA LEU A 167 -13.35 -6.54 -9.07
C LEU A 167 -13.85 -7.88 -9.63
N ALA A 168 -14.94 -8.41 -9.09
CA ALA A 168 -15.59 -9.64 -9.57
C ALA A 168 -16.57 -9.41 -10.75
N LYS A 169 -16.89 -8.15 -11.07
CA LYS A 169 -17.71 -7.77 -12.24
C LYS A 169 -16.94 -7.86 -13.52
#